data_542814fa018a0106a9594de7a50ce0ba
#
_entry.id   542814fa018a0106a9594de7a50ce0ba
#
_cell.length_a   1.000
_cell.length_b   1.000
_cell.length_c   1.000
_cell.angle_alpha   90.00
_cell.angle_beta   90.00
_cell.angle_gamma   90.00
#
_symmetry.space_group_name_H-M   'P 1'
#
loop_
_entity.id
_entity.type
_entity.pdbx_description
1 polymer ?
#
loop_
_entity_poly.entity_id
_entity_poly.type
_entity_poly.pdbx_seq_one_letter_code
_entity_poly.pdbx_strand_id
1 'polypeptide(L)'
;MLNIRDFGAVADGKTVNTKAIQAAVDRAGETGETVLVPGGVFITGTIHLNGASLHLEPGAVLKGSTNIDDYPAQDFIHNEMGVLRALLINRDHDNVTIDGSGTIDLSGTSFYDTSVMNVPSSRVPFTKEQEAECTYPIGTRPSQCIFFHNAKNVTVRGIKVIDAPCWTFSFNACENVKLLGLTIDTNLNVPNDDGIHIASCKGVIIADCHISSGDDCIALSGITDWAKPCEDIVITNCVLRSCSKAIVIGYSYSHICNVTITNCIIKESNRGICFMCNDTSALVENVRISNMIVDTRVRAGNWWGNGEPIFMMAVKHDYLIPAEQDPHRETDCAIRNVHIDGVTCMGENAMGIYGVDGNIREVELRNIDFTRKPSKNLPLKGNVFDFAPGRVDFEVPEDCGLYIGGGADVKLENINTRAWKIIHA
;
A
#
# COMPACT_ATOMS: atom_id res chain seq x y z
N MET A 1 -3.76 28.77 -17.41
CA MET A 1 -4.42 27.46 -17.17
C MET A 1 -5.55 27.27 -18.14
N LEU A 2 -5.71 26.07 -18.65
CA LEU A 2 -6.75 25.68 -19.61
C LEU A 2 -7.93 25.06 -18.85
N ASN A 3 -9.08 25.76 -18.83
CA ASN A 3 -10.26 25.26 -18.14
C ASN A 3 -10.96 24.19 -18.98
N ILE A 4 -11.21 23.02 -18.42
CA ILE A 4 -11.86 21.91 -19.14
C ILE A 4 -13.25 22.27 -19.69
N ARG A 5 -13.94 23.25 -19.10
CA ARG A 5 -15.23 23.74 -19.60
C ARG A 5 -15.11 24.43 -20.97
N ASP A 6 -13.97 25.07 -21.23
CA ASP A 6 -13.73 25.74 -22.54
C ASP A 6 -13.56 24.71 -23.67
N PHE A 7 -13.34 23.45 -23.32
CA PHE A 7 -13.27 22.28 -24.21
C PHE A 7 -14.57 21.47 -24.24
N GLY A 8 -15.61 21.97 -23.58
CA GLY A 8 -16.96 21.37 -23.61
C GLY A 8 -17.26 20.42 -22.44
N ALA A 9 -16.43 20.38 -21.38
CA ALA A 9 -16.75 19.57 -20.21
C ALA A 9 -17.94 20.13 -19.41
N VAL A 10 -18.85 19.24 -19.01
CA VAL A 10 -20.10 19.55 -18.29
C VAL A 10 -20.05 18.99 -16.88
N ALA A 11 -20.30 19.86 -15.89
CA ALA A 11 -20.20 19.54 -14.46
C ALA A 11 -21.54 19.05 -13.86
N ASP A 12 -22.24 18.16 -14.53
CA ASP A 12 -23.59 17.72 -14.13
C ASP A 12 -23.60 16.39 -13.34
N GLY A 13 -22.43 15.78 -13.16
CA GLY A 13 -22.29 14.47 -12.50
C GLY A 13 -22.95 13.30 -13.27
N LYS A 14 -23.19 13.48 -14.57
CA LYS A 14 -23.86 12.48 -15.44
C LYS A 14 -23.14 12.32 -16.78
N THR A 15 -22.76 13.43 -17.41
CA THR A 15 -22.08 13.44 -18.70
C THR A 15 -20.65 12.91 -18.57
N VAL A 16 -20.27 11.94 -19.40
CA VAL A 16 -18.90 11.45 -19.51
C VAL A 16 -18.07 12.44 -20.33
N ASN A 17 -17.12 13.08 -19.72
CA ASN A 17 -16.35 14.20 -20.25
C ASN A 17 -14.97 13.81 -20.81
N THR A 18 -14.68 12.52 -20.98
CA THR A 18 -13.34 12.01 -21.33
C THR A 18 -12.75 12.75 -22.53
N LYS A 19 -13.52 12.92 -23.61
CA LYS A 19 -13.04 13.60 -24.81
C LYS A 19 -12.72 15.09 -24.57
N ALA A 20 -13.56 15.80 -23.82
CA ALA A 20 -13.36 17.21 -23.53
C ALA A 20 -12.13 17.41 -22.61
N ILE A 21 -11.99 16.59 -21.57
CA ILE A 21 -10.85 16.64 -20.65
C ILE A 21 -9.56 16.26 -21.40
N GLN A 22 -9.59 15.22 -22.24
CA GLN A 22 -8.42 14.83 -23.02
C GLN A 22 -8.00 15.95 -23.99
N ALA A 23 -8.92 16.62 -24.65
CA ALA A 23 -8.61 17.75 -25.53
C ALA A 23 -7.93 18.92 -24.77
N ALA A 24 -8.36 19.20 -23.53
CA ALA A 24 -7.68 20.19 -22.67
C ALA A 24 -6.26 19.73 -22.29
N VAL A 25 -6.11 18.46 -21.96
CA VAL A 25 -4.82 17.85 -21.61
C VAL A 25 -3.86 17.86 -22.81
N ASP A 26 -4.33 17.46 -24.01
CA ASP A 26 -3.52 17.48 -25.22
C ASP A 26 -3.04 18.90 -25.54
N ARG A 27 -3.93 19.88 -25.42
CA ARG A 27 -3.57 21.30 -25.60
C ARG A 27 -2.56 21.78 -24.55
N ALA A 28 -2.69 21.33 -23.30
CA ALA A 28 -1.75 21.65 -22.23
C ALA A 28 -0.34 21.09 -22.53
N GLY A 29 -0.27 19.89 -23.07
CA GLY A 29 0.99 19.28 -23.54
C GLY A 29 1.72 20.10 -24.61
N GLU A 30 0.96 20.77 -25.50
CA GLU A 30 1.53 21.64 -26.53
C GLU A 30 2.01 23.00 -25.99
N THR A 31 1.28 23.57 -25.01
CA THR A 31 1.49 24.95 -24.54
C THR A 31 2.30 25.05 -23.25
N GLY A 32 2.47 23.93 -22.52
CA GLY A 32 3.06 23.92 -21.19
C GLY A 32 2.16 24.51 -20.10
N GLU A 33 0.88 24.72 -20.41
CA GLU A 33 -0.09 25.22 -19.43
C GLU A 33 -0.61 24.09 -18.53
N THR A 34 -1.12 24.45 -17.36
CA THR A 34 -1.81 23.53 -16.45
C THR A 34 -3.29 23.42 -16.82
N VAL A 35 -3.84 22.22 -16.80
CA VAL A 35 -5.26 21.98 -16.96
C VAL A 35 -5.99 22.30 -15.65
N LEU A 36 -7.03 23.13 -15.74
CA LEU A 36 -7.87 23.50 -14.62
C LEU A 36 -9.15 22.67 -14.61
N VAL A 37 -9.37 21.94 -13.51
CA VAL A 37 -10.64 21.29 -13.19
C VAL A 37 -11.38 22.20 -12.21
N PRO A 38 -12.40 22.97 -12.65
CA PRO A 38 -13.11 23.91 -11.79
C PRO A 38 -14.14 23.20 -10.91
N GLY A 39 -14.71 23.93 -9.94
CA GLY A 39 -15.75 23.39 -9.06
C GLY A 39 -16.92 22.76 -9.83
N GLY A 40 -17.35 21.56 -9.37
CA GLY A 40 -18.39 20.74 -9.95
C GLY A 40 -17.97 19.28 -10.14
N VAL A 41 -18.90 18.42 -10.58
CA VAL A 41 -18.67 16.97 -10.74
C VAL A 41 -18.52 16.62 -12.21
N PHE A 42 -17.32 16.20 -12.61
CA PHE A 42 -16.99 15.82 -13.99
C PHE A 42 -16.67 14.32 -14.05
N ILE A 43 -17.55 13.54 -14.68
CA ILE A 43 -17.31 12.11 -14.90
C ILE A 43 -16.35 11.92 -16.07
N THR A 44 -15.39 11.02 -15.94
CA THR A 44 -14.44 10.68 -17.00
C THR A 44 -14.04 9.20 -16.95
N GLY A 45 -13.68 8.65 -18.10
CA GLY A 45 -12.87 7.45 -18.21
C GLY A 45 -11.38 7.78 -18.21
N THR A 46 -10.56 6.92 -18.83
CA THR A 46 -9.11 7.07 -18.90
C THR A 46 -8.69 8.39 -19.55
N ILE A 47 -7.80 9.13 -18.89
CA ILE A 47 -7.12 10.33 -19.38
C ILE A 47 -5.62 10.05 -19.42
N HIS A 48 -5.00 10.26 -20.58
CA HIS A 48 -3.55 10.24 -20.77
C HIS A 48 -2.99 11.63 -20.55
N LEU A 49 -2.26 11.83 -19.46
CA LEU A 49 -1.73 13.15 -19.07
C LEU A 49 -0.67 13.68 -20.05
N ASN A 50 0.15 12.79 -20.60
CA ASN A 50 1.17 13.12 -21.60
C ASN A 50 2.05 14.32 -21.18
N GLY A 51 2.41 14.40 -19.91
CA GLY A 51 3.20 15.49 -19.34
C GLY A 51 2.38 16.72 -18.87
N ALA A 52 1.08 16.76 -19.10
CA ALA A 52 0.25 17.86 -18.61
C ALA A 52 0.04 17.77 -17.09
N SER A 53 0.08 18.93 -16.44
CA SER A 53 -0.27 19.08 -15.02
C SER A 53 -1.74 19.39 -14.84
N LEU A 54 -2.33 18.96 -13.71
CA LEU A 54 -3.72 19.21 -13.33
C LEU A 54 -3.82 20.06 -12.06
N HIS A 55 -4.71 21.04 -12.07
CA HIS A 55 -5.10 21.77 -10.87
C HIS A 55 -6.59 21.57 -10.60
N LEU A 56 -6.93 21.02 -9.41
CA LEU A 56 -8.30 20.79 -8.98
C LEU A 56 -8.72 21.90 -8.01
N GLU A 57 -9.64 22.77 -8.43
CA GLU A 57 -10.17 23.84 -7.56
C GLU A 57 -10.94 23.32 -6.35
N PRO A 58 -11.15 24.14 -5.31
CA PRO A 58 -12.07 23.81 -4.24
C PRO A 58 -13.46 23.45 -4.80
N GLY A 59 -14.00 22.28 -4.36
CA GLY A 59 -15.28 21.78 -4.85
C GLY A 59 -15.24 21.11 -6.23
N ALA A 60 -14.07 21.00 -6.87
CA ALA A 60 -13.89 20.15 -8.05
C ALA A 60 -13.93 18.66 -7.65
N VAL A 61 -14.68 17.88 -8.40
CA VAL A 61 -14.70 16.42 -8.31
C VAL A 61 -14.46 15.85 -9.70
N LEU A 62 -13.25 15.31 -9.90
CA LEU A 62 -12.96 14.48 -11.06
C LEU A 62 -13.38 13.04 -10.73
N LYS A 63 -14.49 12.60 -11.34
CA LYS A 63 -15.13 11.33 -10.99
C LYS A 63 -14.91 10.27 -12.06
N GLY A 64 -14.42 9.11 -11.65
CA GLY A 64 -14.31 7.95 -12.54
C GLY A 64 -15.66 7.45 -13.02
N SER A 65 -15.74 7.05 -14.29
CA SER A 65 -16.90 6.34 -14.84
C SER A 65 -17.12 5.01 -14.12
N THR A 66 -18.35 4.59 -13.99
CA THR A 66 -18.71 3.28 -13.44
C THR A 66 -18.78 2.18 -14.52
N ASN A 67 -18.51 2.53 -15.79
CA ASN A 67 -18.46 1.60 -16.89
C ASN A 67 -17.01 1.18 -17.17
N ILE A 68 -16.70 -0.11 -17.08
CA ILE A 68 -15.34 -0.64 -17.31
C ILE A 68 -14.83 -0.38 -18.75
N ASP A 69 -15.72 -0.25 -19.72
CA ASP A 69 -15.35 0.02 -21.11
C ASP A 69 -14.74 1.42 -21.29
N ASP A 70 -14.98 2.34 -20.35
CA ASP A 70 -14.32 3.65 -20.32
C ASP A 70 -12.86 3.60 -19.82
N TYR A 71 -12.37 2.41 -19.44
CA TYR A 71 -11.00 2.12 -19.02
C TYR A 71 -10.36 1.07 -19.94
N PRO A 72 -9.97 1.44 -21.16
CA PRO A 72 -9.37 0.51 -22.10
C PRO A 72 -8.08 -0.11 -21.54
N ALA A 73 -7.88 -1.39 -21.81
CA ALA A 73 -6.64 -2.09 -21.48
C ALA A 73 -5.45 -1.40 -22.17
N GLN A 74 -4.39 -1.15 -21.41
CA GLN A 74 -3.17 -0.53 -21.90
C GLN A 74 -2.10 -1.57 -22.22
N ASP A 75 -1.17 -1.21 -23.09
CA ASP A 75 0.03 -2.01 -23.35
C ASP A 75 1.05 -1.84 -22.21
N PHE A 76 0.70 -2.36 -21.06
CA PHE A 76 1.53 -2.45 -19.86
C PHE A 76 0.99 -3.56 -18.97
N ILE A 77 1.87 -4.45 -18.56
CA ILE A 77 1.55 -5.56 -17.65
C ILE A 77 2.41 -5.44 -16.40
N HIS A 78 1.78 -5.28 -15.26
CA HIS A 78 2.44 -5.31 -13.96
C HIS A 78 2.54 -6.74 -13.46
N ASN A 79 3.67 -7.14 -12.86
CA ASN A 79 3.88 -8.50 -12.35
C ASN A 79 2.84 -8.94 -11.31
N GLU A 80 2.32 -8.02 -10.50
CA GLU A 80 1.30 -8.32 -9.48
C GLU A 80 -0.12 -8.05 -9.96
N MET A 81 -0.33 -6.96 -10.71
CA MET A 81 -1.66 -6.46 -11.04
C MET A 81 -2.15 -6.76 -12.47
N GLY A 82 -1.30 -7.41 -13.27
CA GLY A 82 -1.65 -7.74 -14.65
C GLY A 82 -1.82 -6.51 -15.55
N VAL A 83 -2.78 -6.57 -16.46
CA VAL A 83 -3.00 -5.54 -17.48
C VAL A 83 -3.48 -4.23 -16.87
N LEU A 84 -2.83 -3.13 -17.23
CA LEU A 84 -3.16 -1.79 -16.77
C LEU A 84 -4.51 -1.31 -17.29
N ARG A 85 -5.37 -0.87 -16.37
CA ARG A 85 -6.57 -0.07 -16.59
C ARG A 85 -6.61 1.03 -15.54
N ALA A 86 -6.57 2.29 -15.97
CA ALA A 86 -6.41 3.42 -15.05
C ALA A 86 -7.30 4.61 -15.42
N LEU A 87 -7.58 5.48 -14.45
CA LEU A 87 -8.26 6.75 -14.68
C LEU A 87 -7.29 7.80 -15.24
N LEU A 88 -6.12 7.97 -14.58
CA LEU A 88 -5.08 8.89 -15.01
C LEU A 88 -3.81 8.11 -15.34
N ILE A 89 -3.23 8.38 -16.50
CA ILE A 89 -2.00 7.72 -16.98
C ILE A 89 -0.99 8.77 -17.38
N ASN A 90 0.23 8.68 -16.84
CA ASN A 90 1.41 9.40 -17.31
C ASN A 90 2.56 8.42 -17.53
N ARG A 91 2.99 8.26 -18.77
CA ARG A 91 4.11 7.38 -19.14
C ARG A 91 5.14 8.17 -19.92
N ASP A 92 6.41 8.04 -19.52
CA ASP A 92 7.55 8.60 -20.23
C ASP A 92 7.55 10.14 -20.36
N HIS A 93 6.79 10.84 -19.50
CA HIS A 93 6.73 12.30 -19.47
C HIS A 93 7.09 12.84 -18.07
N ASP A 94 8.00 13.79 -18.05
CA ASP A 94 8.54 14.42 -16.85
C ASP A 94 7.75 15.68 -16.42
N ASN A 95 8.05 16.17 -15.20
CA ASN A 95 7.60 17.47 -14.68
C ASN A 95 6.08 17.61 -14.52
N VAL A 96 5.39 16.55 -14.11
CA VAL A 96 3.94 16.54 -13.92
C VAL A 96 3.59 16.90 -12.48
N THR A 97 2.64 17.83 -12.34
CA THR A 97 2.05 18.18 -11.05
C THR A 97 0.54 17.94 -11.07
N ILE A 98 0.04 17.26 -10.04
CA ILE A 98 -1.40 17.20 -9.74
C ILE A 98 -1.59 17.88 -8.39
N ASP A 99 -2.29 19.02 -8.37
CA ASP A 99 -2.47 19.77 -7.13
C ASP A 99 -3.86 20.42 -6.98
N GLY A 100 -4.01 21.15 -5.89
CA GLY A 100 -5.24 21.85 -5.54
C GLY A 100 -5.87 21.33 -4.25
N SER A 101 -7.17 21.54 -4.08
CA SER A 101 -7.95 21.07 -2.92
C SER A 101 -9.24 20.34 -3.33
N GLY A 102 -9.34 19.95 -4.60
CA GLY A 102 -10.44 19.16 -5.12
C GLY A 102 -10.29 17.66 -4.79
N THR A 103 -11.23 16.88 -5.32
CA THR A 103 -11.33 15.45 -5.09
C THR A 103 -11.21 14.68 -6.39
N ILE A 104 -10.47 13.57 -6.38
CA ILE A 104 -10.57 12.50 -7.38
C ILE A 104 -11.38 11.37 -6.72
N ASP A 105 -12.58 11.12 -7.25
CA ASP A 105 -13.47 10.03 -6.84
C ASP A 105 -13.33 8.91 -7.88
N LEU A 106 -12.74 7.79 -7.47
CA LEU A 106 -12.43 6.68 -8.37
C LEU A 106 -13.62 5.75 -8.62
N SER A 107 -14.76 5.99 -7.97
CA SER A 107 -16.01 5.22 -8.11
C SER A 107 -15.83 3.71 -7.90
N GLY A 108 -14.86 3.33 -7.08
CA GLY A 108 -14.36 1.96 -6.96
C GLY A 108 -15.39 0.96 -6.49
N THR A 109 -16.20 1.32 -5.50
CA THR A 109 -17.25 0.47 -4.95
C THR A 109 -18.27 0.03 -6.01
N SER A 110 -18.43 0.81 -7.10
CA SER A 110 -19.35 0.47 -8.20
C SER A 110 -18.92 -0.77 -9.02
N PHE A 111 -17.68 -1.21 -8.90
CA PHE A 111 -17.15 -2.40 -9.60
C PHE A 111 -17.31 -3.68 -8.77
N TYR A 112 -17.97 -3.61 -7.62
CA TYR A 112 -18.15 -4.74 -6.71
C TYR A 112 -19.62 -5.00 -6.40
N ASP A 113 -19.97 -6.27 -6.20
CA ASP A 113 -21.21 -6.62 -5.55
C ASP A 113 -21.05 -6.49 -4.02
N THR A 114 -21.45 -5.33 -3.50
CA THR A 114 -21.33 -5.02 -2.07
C THR A 114 -22.34 -5.76 -1.19
N SER A 115 -23.26 -6.50 -1.78
CA SER A 115 -24.21 -7.36 -1.04
C SER A 115 -23.61 -8.70 -0.62
N VAL A 116 -22.45 -9.06 -1.16
CA VAL A 116 -21.75 -10.33 -0.93
C VAL A 116 -20.38 -10.06 -0.30
N MET A 117 -20.06 -10.84 0.74
CA MET A 117 -18.73 -10.81 1.36
C MET A 117 -17.98 -12.11 1.04
N ASN A 118 -16.68 -11.99 0.76
CA ASN A 118 -15.80 -13.13 0.55
C ASN A 118 -15.35 -13.68 1.91
N VAL A 119 -16.23 -14.44 2.56
CA VAL A 119 -16.00 -15.03 3.88
C VAL A 119 -15.17 -16.31 3.72
N PRO A 120 -13.95 -16.38 4.28
CA PRO A 120 -13.13 -17.58 4.18
C PRO A 120 -13.68 -18.73 5.00
N SER A 121 -13.31 -19.95 4.63
CA SER A 121 -13.57 -21.13 5.44
C SER A 121 -12.84 -21.02 6.78
N SER A 122 -13.53 -21.33 7.88
CA SER A 122 -12.96 -21.28 9.23
C SER A 122 -13.51 -22.43 10.09
N ARG A 123 -12.72 -22.85 11.08
CA ARG A 123 -13.14 -23.83 12.10
C ARG A 123 -14.19 -23.27 13.04
N VAL A 124 -14.20 -21.95 13.22
CA VAL A 124 -15.17 -21.23 14.06
C VAL A 124 -16.06 -20.40 13.15
N PRO A 125 -17.39 -20.45 13.26
CA PRO A 125 -18.27 -19.62 12.46
C PRO A 125 -18.03 -18.12 12.68
N PHE A 126 -18.08 -17.36 11.60
CA PHE A 126 -18.00 -15.89 11.67
C PHE A 126 -19.29 -15.32 12.27
N THR A 127 -19.16 -14.30 13.10
CA THR A 127 -20.29 -13.43 13.45
C THR A 127 -20.59 -12.46 12.31
N LYS A 128 -21.77 -11.82 12.33
CA LYS A 128 -22.12 -10.81 11.33
C LYS A 128 -21.16 -9.62 11.29
N GLU A 129 -20.63 -9.21 12.43
CA GLU A 129 -19.64 -8.14 12.53
C GLU A 129 -18.30 -8.56 11.93
N GLN A 130 -17.94 -9.84 12.05
CA GLN A 130 -16.73 -10.40 11.46
C GLN A 130 -16.88 -10.61 9.94
N GLU A 131 -18.04 -11.07 9.47
CA GLU A 131 -18.34 -11.13 8.04
C GLU A 131 -18.20 -9.75 7.39
N ALA A 132 -18.68 -8.69 8.05
CA ALA A 132 -18.58 -7.31 7.56
C ALA A 132 -17.13 -6.76 7.48
N GLU A 133 -16.16 -7.44 8.08
CA GLU A 133 -14.74 -7.10 7.96
C GLU A 133 -14.05 -7.80 6.75
N CYS A 134 -14.73 -8.73 6.08
CA CYS A 134 -14.17 -9.46 4.94
C CYS A 134 -14.13 -8.60 3.67
N THR A 135 -13.45 -9.09 2.64
CA THR A 135 -13.38 -8.41 1.34
C THR A 135 -14.65 -8.65 0.52
N TYR A 136 -14.91 -7.76 -0.43
CA TYR A 136 -15.81 -8.07 -1.55
C TYR A 136 -15.16 -9.07 -2.51
N PRO A 137 -15.97 -9.89 -3.23
CA PRO A 137 -15.44 -10.73 -4.30
C PRO A 137 -14.85 -9.89 -5.43
N ILE A 138 -13.67 -10.29 -5.93
CA ILE A 138 -12.99 -9.58 -7.01
C ILE A 138 -13.71 -9.83 -8.34
N GLY A 139 -14.05 -8.76 -9.05
CA GLY A 139 -14.56 -8.74 -10.42
C GLY A 139 -13.65 -7.95 -11.36
N THR A 140 -14.13 -7.68 -12.57
CA THR A 140 -13.43 -6.81 -13.52
C THR A 140 -13.50 -5.37 -13.06
N ARG A 141 -12.34 -4.74 -12.91
CA ARG A 141 -12.18 -3.40 -12.33
C ARG A 141 -10.95 -2.70 -12.91
N PRO A 142 -10.82 -1.36 -12.80
CA PRO A 142 -9.52 -0.69 -12.97
C PRO A 142 -8.48 -1.27 -12.00
N SER A 143 -7.22 -1.39 -12.42
CA SER A 143 -6.19 -2.09 -11.66
C SER A 143 -5.20 -1.17 -10.95
N GLN A 144 -4.84 -0.04 -11.56
CA GLN A 144 -3.90 0.95 -11.02
C GLN A 144 -4.43 2.33 -11.39
N CYS A 145 -5.16 2.98 -10.47
CA CYS A 145 -6.10 4.04 -10.82
C CYS A 145 -5.44 5.34 -11.28
N ILE A 146 -4.36 5.77 -10.59
CA ILE A 146 -3.56 6.94 -10.95
C ILE A 146 -2.14 6.43 -11.17
N PHE A 147 -1.75 6.29 -12.43
CA PHE A 147 -0.58 5.54 -12.85
C PHE A 147 0.50 6.43 -13.44
N PHE A 148 1.71 6.31 -12.90
CA PHE A 148 2.93 6.93 -13.41
C PHE A 148 3.96 5.86 -13.72
N HIS A 149 4.63 5.99 -14.88
CA HIS A 149 5.71 5.11 -15.28
C HIS A 149 6.83 5.90 -15.95
N ASN A 150 8.09 5.62 -15.56
CA ASN A 150 9.29 6.20 -16.14
C ASN A 150 9.22 7.74 -16.27
N ALA A 151 8.81 8.40 -15.20
CA ALA A 151 8.62 9.84 -15.12
C ALA A 151 9.50 10.46 -14.04
N LYS A 152 10.05 11.65 -14.30
CA LYS A 152 10.85 12.41 -13.34
C LYS A 152 10.13 13.68 -12.89
N ASN A 153 10.45 14.12 -11.67
CA ASN A 153 9.91 15.35 -11.09
C ASN A 153 8.37 15.34 -11.03
N VAL A 154 7.79 14.30 -10.43
CA VAL A 154 6.34 14.18 -10.24
C VAL A 154 5.97 14.72 -8.87
N THR A 155 4.98 15.60 -8.81
CA THR A 155 4.44 16.12 -7.55
C THR A 155 2.92 15.93 -7.49
N VAL A 156 2.42 15.29 -6.43
CA VAL A 156 0.99 15.26 -6.12
C VAL A 156 0.79 15.85 -4.75
N ARG A 157 -0.09 16.86 -4.62
CA ARG A 157 -0.23 17.57 -3.34
C ARG A 157 -1.62 18.13 -3.08
N GLY A 158 -2.05 18.05 -1.81
CA GLY A 158 -3.21 18.79 -1.27
C GLY A 158 -4.58 18.24 -1.69
N ILE A 159 -4.65 17.29 -2.60
CA ILE A 159 -5.91 16.72 -3.10
C ILE A 159 -6.43 15.61 -2.21
N LYS A 160 -7.73 15.34 -2.31
CA LYS A 160 -8.37 14.15 -1.76
C LYS A 160 -8.59 13.10 -2.85
N VAL A 161 -8.32 11.82 -2.56
CA VAL A 161 -8.66 10.69 -3.43
C VAL A 161 -9.52 9.71 -2.65
N ILE A 162 -10.63 9.29 -3.23
CA ILE A 162 -11.60 8.43 -2.56
C ILE A 162 -12.04 7.25 -3.42
N ASP A 163 -12.53 6.22 -2.75
CA ASP A 163 -13.26 5.09 -3.34
C ASP A 163 -12.50 4.42 -4.50
N ALA A 164 -11.30 3.93 -4.22
CA ALA A 164 -10.51 3.22 -5.22
C ALA A 164 -11.02 1.79 -5.44
N PRO A 165 -11.06 1.31 -6.70
CA PRO A 165 -11.41 -0.07 -7.01
C PRO A 165 -10.22 -1.05 -6.83
N CYS A 166 -9.01 -0.52 -6.81
CA CYS A 166 -7.74 -1.23 -6.69
C CYS A 166 -6.65 -0.23 -6.31
N TRP A 167 -5.38 -0.45 -6.61
CA TRP A 167 -4.28 0.46 -6.27
C TRP A 167 -4.61 1.92 -6.64
N THR A 168 -4.64 2.79 -5.63
CA THR A 168 -5.01 4.20 -5.80
C THR A 168 -3.94 4.95 -6.59
N PHE A 169 -2.71 5.00 -6.07
CA PHE A 169 -1.56 5.56 -6.75
C PHE A 169 -0.53 4.47 -7.05
N SER A 170 -0.04 4.42 -8.27
CA SER A 170 1.02 3.52 -8.69
C SER A 170 2.12 4.28 -9.42
N PHE A 171 3.31 4.32 -8.81
CA PHE A 171 4.51 4.92 -9.37
C PHE A 171 5.51 3.82 -9.71
N ASN A 172 5.91 3.73 -10.96
CA ASN A 172 6.76 2.66 -11.47
C ASN A 172 8.00 3.26 -12.17
N ALA A 173 9.19 2.92 -11.71
CA ALA A 173 10.45 3.40 -12.24
C ALA A 173 10.57 4.94 -12.33
N CYS A 174 9.90 5.67 -11.44
CA CYS A 174 9.90 7.13 -11.39
C CYS A 174 11.07 7.68 -10.56
N GLU A 175 11.48 8.93 -10.86
CA GLU A 175 12.54 9.61 -10.12
C GLU A 175 12.06 10.99 -9.60
N ASN A 176 12.48 11.36 -8.39
CA ASN A 176 12.12 12.61 -7.73
C ASN A 176 10.58 12.80 -7.62
N VAL A 177 9.93 11.91 -6.85
CA VAL A 177 8.49 11.92 -6.61
C VAL A 177 8.17 12.54 -5.27
N LYS A 178 7.20 13.46 -5.23
CA LYS A 178 6.73 14.11 -4.00
C LYS A 178 5.22 13.94 -3.85
N LEU A 179 4.81 13.34 -2.74
CA LEU A 179 3.42 13.10 -2.37
C LEU A 179 3.16 13.79 -1.04
N LEU A 180 2.47 14.93 -1.08
CA LEU A 180 2.44 15.88 0.05
C LEU A 180 1.02 16.25 0.44
N GLY A 181 0.66 16.08 1.71
CA GLY A 181 -0.63 16.55 2.25
C GLY A 181 -1.83 15.89 1.58
N LEU A 182 -1.72 14.62 1.19
CA LEU A 182 -2.80 13.88 0.55
C LEU A 182 -3.77 13.33 1.58
N THR A 183 -5.05 13.30 1.24
CA THR A 183 -6.05 12.49 1.94
C THR A 183 -6.50 11.37 1.00
N ILE A 184 -6.19 10.13 1.36
CA ILE A 184 -6.64 8.93 0.65
C ILE A 184 -7.60 8.18 1.59
N ASP A 185 -8.85 8.00 1.15
CA ASP A 185 -9.91 7.41 1.98
C ASP A 185 -10.74 6.47 1.11
N THR A 186 -10.41 5.19 1.17
CA THR A 186 -11.02 4.17 0.31
C THR A 186 -11.91 3.23 1.09
N ASN A 187 -12.63 2.35 0.40
CA ASN A 187 -13.53 1.41 1.04
C ASN A 187 -12.76 0.23 1.61
N LEU A 188 -12.81 0.07 2.92
CA LEU A 188 -12.04 -0.93 3.68
C LEU A 188 -12.39 -2.40 3.36
N ASN A 189 -13.39 -2.67 2.54
CA ASN A 189 -13.73 -4.02 2.10
C ASN A 189 -13.26 -4.32 0.67
N VAL A 190 -12.68 -3.33 -0.01
CA VAL A 190 -12.12 -3.51 -1.35
C VAL A 190 -10.73 -4.15 -1.26
N PRO A 191 -10.53 -5.32 -1.86
CA PRO A 191 -9.20 -5.96 -1.89
C PRO A 191 -8.25 -5.26 -2.84
N ASN A 192 -6.96 -5.24 -2.52
CA ASN A 192 -5.88 -4.61 -3.28
C ASN A 192 -6.10 -3.11 -3.53
N ASP A 193 -6.76 -2.39 -2.65
CA ASP A 193 -6.90 -0.94 -2.79
C ASP A 193 -5.82 -0.19 -2.01
N ASP A 194 -4.56 -0.47 -2.38
CA ASP A 194 -3.40 0.19 -1.82
C ASP A 194 -3.53 1.72 -1.96
N GLY A 195 -3.08 2.45 -0.95
CA GLY A 195 -3.07 3.91 -1.00
C GLY A 195 -2.00 4.44 -1.96
N ILE A 196 -0.74 4.12 -1.67
CA ILE A 196 0.42 4.58 -2.45
C ILE A 196 1.35 3.38 -2.69
N HIS A 197 1.51 2.99 -3.95
CA HIS A 197 2.43 1.93 -4.35
C HIS A 197 3.62 2.52 -5.11
N ILE A 198 4.82 2.33 -4.57
CA ILE A 198 6.09 2.83 -5.10
C ILE A 198 6.91 1.63 -5.54
N ALA A 199 7.11 1.46 -6.85
CA ALA A 199 7.83 0.34 -7.41
C ALA A 199 9.07 0.79 -8.20
N SER A 200 10.27 0.35 -7.78
CA SER A 200 11.55 0.68 -8.43
C SER A 200 11.77 2.18 -8.67
N CYS A 201 11.35 3.02 -7.73
CA CYS A 201 11.48 4.48 -7.81
C CYS A 201 12.70 4.98 -7.03
N LYS A 202 13.19 6.16 -7.40
CA LYS A 202 14.30 6.82 -6.73
C LYS A 202 13.96 8.24 -6.27
N GLY A 203 14.37 8.59 -5.03
CA GLY A 203 14.18 9.94 -4.51
C GLY A 203 12.71 10.27 -4.25
N VAL A 204 12.05 9.50 -3.38
CA VAL A 204 10.62 9.64 -3.08
C VAL A 204 10.42 10.27 -1.72
N ILE A 205 9.54 11.27 -1.64
CA ILE A 205 9.09 11.88 -0.38
C ILE A 205 7.57 11.70 -0.27
N ILE A 206 7.12 11.07 0.83
CA ILE A 206 5.71 10.95 1.21
C ILE A 206 5.57 11.64 2.56
N ALA A 207 4.85 12.76 2.62
CA ALA A 207 4.76 13.56 3.83
C ALA A 207 3.36 14.14 4.06
N ASP A 208 3.01 14.28 5.35
CA ASP A 208 1.78 14.95 5.80
C ASP A 208 0.49 14.30 5.26
N CYS A 209 0.51 12.99 4.98
CA CYS A 209 -0.60 12.28 4.37
C CYS A 209 -1.50 11.59 5.40
N HIS A 210 -2.80 11.58 5.13
CA HIS A 210 -3.79 10.75 5.82
C HIS A 210 -4.27 9.66 4.87
N ILE A 211 -3.99 8.39 5.19
CA ILE A 211 -4.32 7.27 4.32
C ILE A 211 -5.14 6.23 5.09
N SER A 212 -6.31 5.90 4.55
CA SER A 212 -7.16 4.80 5.02
C SER A 212 -7.50 3.93 3.81
N SER A 213 -7.04 2.68 3.80
CA SER A 213 -7.13 1.76 2.65
C SER A 213 -7.52 0.35 3.07
N GLY A 214 -8.17 -0.38 2.17
CA GLY A 214 -8.51 -1.79 2.37
C GLY A 214 -7.29 -2.70 2.26
N ASP A 215 -6.28 -2.32 1.48
CA ASP A 215 -4.99 -3.01 1.46
C ASP A 215 -3.87 -2.07 1.97
N ASP A 216 -2.65 -2.16 1.47
CA ASP A 216 -1.49 -1.45 2.03
C ASP A 216 -1.64 0.07 1.94
N CYS A 217 -1.40 0.83 3.03
CA CYS A 217 -1.42 2.28 2.91
C CYS A 217 -0.25 2.78 2.08
N ILE A 218 0.96 2.28 2.34
CA ILE A 218 2.17 2.61 1.59
C ILE A 218 2.94 1.32 1.33
N ALA A 219 3.15 0.99 0.05
CA ALA A 219 3.93 -0.15 -0.39
C ALA A 219 5.20 0.33 -1.13
N LEU A 220 6.35 -0.17 -0.70
CA LEU A 220 7.64 -0.01 -1.36
C LEU A 220 8.03 -1.36 -1.96
N SER A 221 8.11 -1.45 -3.29
CA SER A 221 8.33 -2.71 -3.99
C SER A 221 9.26 -2.56 -5.20
N GLY A 222 9.44 -3.65 -5.94
CA GLY A 222 10.08 -3.68 -7.25
C GLY A 222 9.07 -3.98 -8.34
N ILE A 223 9.46 -3.72 -9.56
CA ILE A 223 8.81 -4.26 -10.75
C ILE A 223 9.69 -5.39 -11.32
N THR A 224 9.09 -6.23 -12.16
CA THR A 224 9.72 -7.41 -12.74
C THR A 224 11.16 -7.17 -13.16
N ASP A 225 12.02 -8.15 -12.93
CA ASP A 225 13.40 -8.22 -13.40
C ASP A 225 14.37 -7.20 -12.79
N TRP A 226 14.03 -6.60 -11.63
CA TRP A 226 14.97 -5.72 -10.93
C TRP A 226 15.52 -4.59 -11.79
N ALA A 227 14.71 -4.07 -12.67
CA ALA A 227 15.17 -3.04 -13.60
C ALA A 227 15.86 -1.89 -12.89
N LYS A 228 15.40 -1.54 -11.68
CA LYS A 228 16.02 -0.49 -10.83
C LYS A 228 15.71 -0.75 -9.34
N PRO A 229 16.62 -0.40 -8.42
CA PRO A 229 16.29 -0.34 -6.99
C PRO A 229 15.17 0.66 -6.70
N CYS A 230 14.45 0.43 -5.60
CA CYS A 230 13.58 1.40 -4.98
C CYS A 230 14.37 2.07 -3.85
N GLU A 231 14.85 3.30 -4.06
CA GLU A 231 15.89 3.88 -3.21
C GLU A 231 15.69 5.36 -2.87
N ASP A 232 16.36 5.80 -1.80
CA ASP A 232 16.35 7.19 -1.32
C ASP A 232 14.93 7.69 -0.98
N ILE A 233 14.26 6.97 -0.06
CA ILE A 233 12.85 7.18 0.27
C ILE A 233 12.67 7.77 1.67
N VAL A 234 11.86 8.80 1.78
CA VAL A 234 11.46 9.41 3.05
C VAL A 234 9.93 9.35 3.22
N ILE A 235 9.47 8.75 4.34
CA ILE A 235 8.07 8.75 4.75
C ILE A 235 7.98 9.44 6.11
N THR A 236 7.19 10.51 6.22
CA THR A 236 7.11 11.27 7.46
C THR A 236 5.74 11.91 7.71
N ASN A 237 5.41 12.14 9.00
CA ASN A 237 4.21 12.85 9.43
C ASN A 237 2.89 12.26 8.88
N CYS A 238 2.81 10.96 8.66
CA CYS A 238 1.62 10.32 8.09
C CYS A 238 0.75 9.67 9.17
N VAL A 239 -0.57 9.68 8.95
CA VAL A 239 -1.54 8.91 9.73
C VAL A 239 -2.12 7.83 8.83
N LEU A 240 -1.90 6.57 9.21
CA LEU A 240 -2.16 5.40 8.36
C LEU A 240 -3.16 4.44 9.02
N ARG A 241 -4.08 3.89 8.23
CA ARG A 241 -5.01 2.84 8.62
C ARG A 241 -5.21 1.85 7.49
N SER A 242 -4.89 0.60 7.69
CA SER A 242 -4.97 -0.45 6.67
C SER A 242 -5.75 -1.67 7.17
N CYS A 243 -6.50 -2.33 6.29
CA CYS A 243 -7.01 -3.67 6.60
C CYS A 243 -5.95 -4.76 6.41
N SER A 244 -4.85 -4.44 5.74
CA SER A 244 -3.65 -5.27 5.58
C SER A 244 -2.46 -4.64 6.29
N LYS A 245 -1.43 -4.24 5.57
CA LYS A 245 -0.19 -3.66 6.11
C LYS A 245 -0.23 -2.13 6.00
N ALA A 246 0.01 -1.41 7.09
CA ALA A 246 0.07 0.05 7.00
C ALA A 246 1.28 0.50 6.16
N ILE A 247 2.44 -0.11 6.39
CA ILE A 247 3.63 0.11 5.57
C ILE A 247 4.23 -1.26 5.25
N VAL A 248 4.44 -1.55 3.97
CA VAL A 248 5.19 -2.72 3.53
C VAL A 248 6.45 -2.31 2.78
N ILE A 249 7.56 -2.96 3.10
CA ILE A 249 8.89 -2.74 2.53
C ILE A 249 9.38 -4.08 2.00
N GLY A 250 9.50 -4.18 0.67
CA GLY A 250 9.93 -5.41 0.04
C GLY A 250 8.90 -5.97 -0.91
N TYR A 251 8.62 -7.27 -0.80
CA TYR A 251 7.84 -8.10 -1.70
C TYR A 251 8.71 -8.78 -2.76
N SER A 252 8.08 -9.45 -3.73
CA SER A 252 8.81 -10.14 -4.80
C SER A 252 9.58 -9.17 -5.69
N TYR A 253 10.73 -9.58 -6.19
CA TYR A 253 11.57 -8.83 -7.13
C TYR A 253 11.98 -7.44 -6.64
N SER A 254 12.09 -7.23 -5.33
CA SER A 254 12.33 -5.92 -4.76
C SER A 254 13.76 -5.75 -4.26
N HIS A 255 14.45 -4.70 -4.70
CA HIS A 255 15.62 -4.17 -4.01
C HIS A 255 15.27 -2.81 -3.43
N ILE A 256 15.11 -2.76 -2.12
CA ILE A 256 14.72 -1.54 -1.41
C ILE A 256 15.89 -1.09 -0.56
N CYS A 257 16.34 0.14 -0.70
CA CYS A 257 17.43 0.66 0.10
C CYS A 257 17.33 2.16 0.41
N ASN A 258 18.07 2.58 1.46
CA ASN A 258 18.12 3.98 1.90
C ASN A 258 16.74 4.54 2.24
N VAL A 259 16.01 3.89 3.14
CA VAL A 259 14.65 4.30 3.53
C VAL A 259 14.66 4.90 4.92
N THR A 260 14.00 6.04 5.09
CA THR A 260 13.74 6.65 6.39
C THR A 260 12.25 6.81 6.60
N ILE A 261 11.72 6.31 7.73
CA ILE A 261 10.32 6.42 8.14
C ILE A 261 10.27 7.02 9.53
N THR A 262 9.61 8.15 9.71
CA THR A 262 9.60 8.83 11.01
C THR A 262 8.32 9.61 11.28
N ASN A 263 8.01 9.84 12.56
CA ASN A 263 6.90 10.69 13.00
C ASN A 263 5.53 10.24 12.45
N CYS A 264 5.27 8.94 12.29
CA CYS A 264 4.01 8.46 11.78
C CYS A 264 3.16 7.78 12.87
N ILE A 265 1.85 7.82 12.66
CA ILE A 265 0.87 7.12 13.47
C ILE A 265 0.19 6.05 12.61
N ILE A 266 0.27 4.81 13.03
CA ILE A 266 -0.47 3.69 12.46
C ILE A 266 -1.57 3.33 13.44
N LYS A 267 -2.82 3.26 12.97
CA LYS A 267 -3.98 2.98 13.83
C LYS A 267 -4.87 1.88 13.26
N GLU A 268 -5.31 0.97 14.11
CA GLU A 268 -6.26 -0.10 13.76
C GLU A 268 -5.91 -0.91 12.50
N SER A 269 -4.62 -1.00 12.15
CA SER A 269 -4.17 -1.77 10.99
C SER A 269 -4.05 -3.25 11.31
N ASN A 270 -4.22 -4.13 10.32
CA ASN A 270 -4.06 -5.56 10.55
C ASN A 270 -2.59 -5.94 10.77
N ARG A 271 -1.67 -5.26 10.10
CA ARG A 271 -0.22 -5.30 10.37
C ARG A 271 0.32 -3.87 10.32
N GLY A 272 1.25 -3.56 11.18
CA GLY A 272 1.81 -2.21 11.26
C GLY A 272 2.92 -1.99 10.23
N ILE A 273 4.17 -2.14 10.66
CA ILE A 273 5.36 -2.05 9.82
C ILE A 273 5.76 -3.47 9.40
N CYS A 274 5.80 -3.71 8.09
CA CYS A 274 6.04 -5.02 7.53
C CYS A 274 7.24 -5.01 6.57
N PHE A 275 8.21 -5.87 6.81
CA PHE A 275 9.29 -6.19 5.88
C PHE A 275 8.97 -7.56 5.27
N MET A 276 8.90 -7.62 3.95
CA MET A 276 8.59 -8.86 3.23
C MET A 276 9.59 -9.12 2.12
N CYS A 277 10.51 -10.05 2.35
CA CYS A 277 11.34 -10.61 1.30
C CYS A 277 10.87 -12.06 1.07
N ASN A 278 10.03 -12.25 0.06
CA ASN A 278 9.38 -13.53 -0.21
C ASN A 278 9.77 -14.14 -1.56
N ASP A 279 10.82 -13.64 -2.18
CA ASP A 279 11.36 -14.18 -3.43
C ASP A 279 12.89 -14.27 -3.37
N THR A 280 13.47 -15.11 -4.22
CA THR A 280 14.90 -15.43 -4.22
C THR A 280 15.81 -14.22 -4.40
N SER A 281 15.36 -13.17 -5.03
CA SER A 281 16.20 -11.99 -5.29
C SER A 281 15.83 -10.76 -4.44
N ALA A 282 14.85 -10.86 -3.54
CA ALA A 282 14.42 -9.72 -2.75
C ALA A 282 15.49 -9.29 -1.73
N LEU A 283 15.82 -8.00 -1.70
CA LEU A 283 16.78 -7.41 -0.78
C LEU A 283 16.22 -6.11 -0.18
N VAL A 284 16.19 -6.03 1.15
CA VAL A 284 15.90 -4.79 1.87
C VAL A 284 17.10 -4.41 2.73
N GLU A 285 17.61 -3.20 2.56
CA GLU A 285 18.77 -2.75 3.31
C GLU A 285 18.78 -1.24 3.62
N ASN A 286 19.56 -0.84 4.63
CA ASN A 286 19.69 0.57 5.01
C ASN A 286 18.35 1.24 5.35
N VAL A 287 17.57 0.67 6.26
CA VAL A 287 16.28 1.21 6.70
C VAL A 287 16.40 1.80 8.10
N ARG A 288 15.88 2.99 8.28
CA ARG A 288 15.80 3.70 9.57
C ARG A 288 14.36 4.06 9.87
N ILE A 289 13.82 3.57 10.98
CA ILE A 289 12.45 3.84 11.44
C ILE A 289 12.52 4.43 12.83
N SER A 290 11.84 5.56 13.07
CA SER A 290 11.89 6.20 14.38
C SER A 290 10.65 7.00 14.73
N ASN A 291 10.43 7.18 16.03
CA ASN A 291 9.36 8.03 16.58
C ASN A 291 7.96 7.68 16.00
N MET A 292 7.53 6.44 16.23
CA MET A 292 6.27 5.91 15.73
C MET A 292 5.31 5.57 16.87
N ILE A 293 4.02 5.73 16.59
CA ILE A 293 2.95 5.10 17.38
C ILE A 293 2.27 4.08 16.47
N VAL A 294 2.19 2.83 16.91
CA VAL A 294 1.66 1.72 16.11
C VAL A 294 0.59 0.99 16.88
N ASP A 295 -0.65 1.04 16.40
CA ASP A 295 -1.77 0.28 16.94
C ASP A 295 -2.31 -0.69 15.89
N THR A 296 -2.25 -2.00 16.20
CA THR A 296 -2.70 -3.06 15.29
C THR A 296 -3.78 -3.92 15.91
N ARG A 297 -4.60 -4.49 15.05
CA ARG A 297 -5.67 -5.40 15.43
C ARG A 297 -5.80 -6.56 14.43
N VAL A 298 -6.24 -7.72 14.89
CA VAL A 298 -6.59 -8.84 14.01
C VAL A 298 -7.89 -8.53 13.28
N ARG A 299 -7.86 -8.55 11.95
CA ARG A 299 -9.06 -8.44 11.12
C ARG A 299 -9.59 -9.82 10.73
N ALA A 300 -10.89 -9.94 10.71
CA ALA A 300 -11.53 -11.11 10.11
C ALA A 300 -11.35 -11.09 8.58
N GLY A 301 -11.40 -12.25 7.95
CA GLY A 301 -11.24 -12.35 6.49
C GLY A 301 -9.80 -12.63 6.02
N ASN A 302 -9.61 -12.66 4.71
CA ASN A 302 -8.33 -12.95 4.05
C ASN A 302 -7.53 -11.67 3.80
N TRP A 303 -7.12 -11.01 4.87
CA TRP A 303 -6.25 -9.86 4.83
C TRP A 303 -4.81 -10.26 5.14
N TRP A 304 -3.85 -9.54 4.59
CA TRP A 304 -2.44 -9.69 4.96
C TRP A 304 -2.23 -9.25 6.41
N GLY A 305 -1.60 -10.12 7.22
CA GLY A 305 -1.30 -9.83 8.60
C GLY A 305 -2.30 -10.43 9.58
N ASN A 306 -1.87 -10.45 10.84
CA ASN A 306 -2.60 -11.06 11.94
C ASN A 306 -2.43 -10.27 13.25
N GLY A 307 -2.41 -8.94 13.18
CA GLY A 307 -2.34 -8.06 14.35
C GLY A 307 -0.94 -7.70 14.82
N GLU A 308 0.11 -7.93 14.02
CA GLU A 308 1.50 -7.66 14.39
C GLU A 308 1.87 -6.18 14.20
N PRO A 309 2.39 -5.49 15.23
CA PRO A 309 2.84 -4.09 15.08
C PRO A 309 4.10 -3.96 14.22
N ILE A 310 5.05 -4.89 14.39
CA ILE A 310 6.29 -4.98 13.62
C ILE A 310 6.46 -6.42 13.19
N PHE A 311 6.63 -6.61 11.89
CA PHE A 311 6.83 -7.94 11.32
C PHE A 311 7.91 -7.90 10.24
N MET A 312 8.88 -8.81 10.32
CA MET A 312 9.92 -8.99 9.32
C MET A 312 9.96 -10.45 8.89
N MET A 313 9.90 -10.70 7.60
CA MET A 313 10.12 -12.03 7.04
C MET A 313 11.07 -11.99 5.85
N ALA A 314 12.00 -12.94 5.83
CA ALA A 314 12.87 -13.22 4.71
C ALA A 314 12.84 -14.72 4.42
N VAL A 315 11.77 -15.15 3.78
CA VAL A 315 11.47 -16.56 3.50
C VAL A 315 10.90 -16.66 2.10
N LYS A 316 11.50 -17.47 1.25
CA LYS A 316 10.91 -17.79 -0.06
C LYS A 316 9.53 -18.40 0.18
N HIS A 317 8.57 -17.86 -0.47
CA HIS A 317 7.19 -18.24 -0.28
C HIS A 317 6.41 -18.14 -1.59
N ASP A 318 5.97 -19.27 -2.10
CA ASP A 318 4.99 -19.31 -3.16
C ASP A 318 3.59 -19.44 -2.54
N TYR A 319 2.83 -18.34 -2.52
CA TYR A 319 1.48 -18.31 -1.98
C TYR A 319 0.45 -19.10 -2.80
N LEU A 320 0.83 -19.61 -3.98
CA LEU A 320 0.03 -20.53 -4.78
C LEU A 320 0.20 -21.99 -4.36
N ILE A 321 1.25 -22.30 -3.58
CA ILE A 321 1.54 -23.66 -3.10
C ILE A 321 1.20 -23.74 -1.61
N PRO A 322 0.46 -24.76 -1.14
CA PRO A 322 0.22 -24.98 0.28
C PRO A 322 1.53 -25.03 1.10
N ALA A 323 1.52 -24.47 2.31
CA ALA A 323 2.71 -24.35 3.17
C ALA A 323 3.40 -25.70 3.41
N GLU A 324 2.62 -26.78 3.54
CA GLU A 324 3.12 -28.15 3.76
C GLU A 324 3.83 -28.74 2.55
N GLN A 325 3.60 -28.16 1.37
CA GLN A 325 4.14 -28.62 0.09
C GLN A 325 5.20 -27.69 -0.48
N ASP A 326 5.44 -26.53 0.16
CA ASP A 326 6.47 -25.60 -0.29
C ASP A 326 7.86 -26.16 0.07
N PRO A 327 8.57 -26.79 -0.87
CA PRO A 327 9.87 -27.42 -0.59
C PRO A 327 11.00 -26.39 -0.52
N HIS A 328 10.72 -25.12 -0.81
CA HIS A 328 11.75 -24.12 -1.08
C HIS A 328 11.64 -22.91 -0.15
N ARG A 329 11.70 -23.14 1.14
CA ARG A 329 11.93 -22.06 2.10
C ARG A 329 13.38 -21.54 2.08
N GLU A 330 14.28 -22.26 1.42
CA GLU A 330 15.63 -21.78 1.15
C GLU A 330 15.58 -20.63 0.16
N THR A 331 16.22 -19.54 0.48
CA THR A 331 16.22 -18.34 -0.35
C THR A 331 17.51 -17.56 -0.18
N ASP A 332 17.91 -16.83 -1.21
CA ASP A 332 18.96 -15.83 -1.18
C ASP A 332 18.42 -14.41 -0.88
N CYS A 333 17.13 -14.25 -0.64
CA CYS A 333 16.57 -12.97 -0.18
C CYS A 333 17.14 -12.58 1.18
N ALA A 334 17.25 -11.28 1.43
CA ALA A 334 17.84 -10.80 2.68
C ALA A 334 17.22 -9.48 3.18
N ILE A 335 17.25 -9.32 4.50
CA ILE A 335 17.01 -8.04 5.18
C ILE A 335 18.24 -7.73 6.01
N ARG A 336 18.82 -6.53 5.84
CA ARG A 336 20.02 -6.15 6.57
C ARG A 336 20.13 -4.66 6.88
N ASN A 337 20.86 -4.34 7.94
CA ASN A 337 21.11 -2.96 8.38
C ASN A 337 19.81 -2.17 8.57
N VAL A 338 18.92 -2.71 9.42
CA VAL A 338 17.62 -2.10 9.76
C VAL A 338 17.66 -1.66 11.22
N HIS A 339 17.39 -0.38 11.47
CA HIS A 339 17.28 0.15 12.82
C HIS A 339 15.89 0.71 13.08
N ILE A 340 15.24 0.26 14.14
CA ILE A 340 13.93 0.72 14.61
C ILE A 340 14.09 1.27 16.02
N ASP A 341 13.80 2.55 16.22
CA ASP A 341 14.06 3.25 17.48
C ASP A 341 12.87 4.13 17.91
N GLY A 342 12.53 4.09 19.19
CA GLY A 342 11.51 4.98 19.76
C GLY A 342 10.11 4.67 19.23
N VAL A 343 9.64 3.42 19.36
CA VAL A 343 8.32 3.00 18.86
C VAL A 343 7.44 2.54 20.03
N THR A 344 6.28 3.16 20.17
CA THR A 344 5.22 2.66 21.07
C THR A 344 4.25 1.81 20.28
N CYS A 345 4.16 0.54 20.63
CA CYS A 345 3.35 -0.46 19.96
C CYS A 345 2.19 -0.96 20.83
N MET A 346 1.01 -1.06 20.25
CA MET A 346 -0.11 -1.81 20.79
C MET A 346 -0.59 -2.81 19.72
N GLY A 347 -0.53 -4.11 19.99
CA GLY A 347 -0.88 -5.14 19.04
C GLY A 347 -1.78 -6.23 19.62
N GLU A 348 -2.65 -6.79 18.80
CA GLU A 348 -3.43 -7.97 19.19
C GLU A 348 -2.64 -9.28 19.00
N ASN A 349 -1.49 -9.21 18.32
CA ASN A 349 -0.53 -10.30 18.22
C ASN A 349 0.89 -9.83 18.61
N ALA A 350 1.84 -10.77 18.70
CA ALA A 350 3.24 -10.51 18.98
C ALA A 350 3.92 -9.79 17.78
N MET A 351 5.04 -9.14 18.07
CA MET A 351 6.00 -8.75 17.03
C MET A 351 6.75 -9.99 16.54
N GLY A 352 7.10 -10.03 15.24
CA GLY A 352 7.80 -11.17 14.65
C GLY A 352 8.97 -10.80 13.76
N ILE A 353 10.07 -11.52 13.89
CA ILE A 353 11.23 -11.46 12.99
C ILE A 353 11.59 -12.89 12.65
N TYR A 354 11.42 -13.27 11.37
CA TYR A 354 11.62 -14.64 10.94
C TYR A 354 12.36 -14.72 9.61
N GLY A 355 13.54 -15.29 9.63
CA GLY A 355 14.38 -15.54 8.46
C GLY A 355 14.64 -17.02 8.21
N VAL A 356 15.61 -17.29 7.35
CA VAL A 356 16.18 -18.62 7.09
C VAL A 356 17.70 -18.49 7.05
N ASP A 357 18.41 -19.35 7.78
CA ASP A 357 19.88 -19.45 7.75
C ASP A 357 20.62 -18.11 7.95
N GLY A 358 20.05 -17.22 8.80
CA GLY A 358 20.65 -15.94 9.11
C GLY A 358 20.61 -14.90 7.99
N ASN A 359 19.64 -14.96 7.10
CA ASN A 359 19.45 -13.99 6.03
C ASN A 359 18.83 -12.65 6.51
N ILE A 360 18.39 -12.58 7.77
CA ILE A 360 18.07 -11.33 8.47
C ILE A 360 19.24 -11.01 9.40
N ARG A 361 19.94 -9.89 9.15
CA ARG A 361 21.15 -9.55 9.91
C ARG A 361 21.32 -8.06 10.14
N GLU A 362 22.08 -7.70 11.17
CA GLU A 362 22.32 -6.30 11.52
C GLU A 362 21.00 -5.54 11.76
N VAL A 363 20.04 -6.18 12.40
CA VAL A 363 18.79 -5.54 12.83
C VAL A 363 18.95 -5.03 14.25
N GLU A 364 18.60 -3.80 14.51
CA GLU A 364 18.58 -3.21 15.85
C GLU A 364 17.18 -2.71 16.19
N LEU A 365 16.62 -3.22 17.29
CA LEU A 365 15.42 -2.70 17.92
C LEU A 365 15.82 -1.96 19.19
N ARG A 366 15.46 -0.69 19.29
CA ARG A 366 15.81 0.15 20.43
C ARG A 366 14.63 0.98 20.92
N ASN A 367 14.50 1.14 22.23
CA ASN A 367 13.43 1.94 22.83
C ASN A 367 12.04 1.55 22.35
N ILE A 368 11.71 0.27 22.38
CA ILE A 368 10.40 -0.25 21.99
C ILE A 368 9.56 -0.49 23.24
N ASP A 369 8.39 0.15 23.31
CA ASP A 369 7.38 -0.12 24.35
C ASP A 369 6.20 -0.85 23.70
N PHE A 370 6.06 -2.13 23.99
CA PHE A 370 5.03 -2.99 23.42
C PHE A 370 3.99 -3.41 24.46
N THR A 371 2.73 -3.27 24.12
CA THR A 371 1.59 -3.79 24.87
C THR A 371 0.74 -4.69 23.98
N ARG A 372 0.60 -5.95 24.37
CA ARG A 372 -0.32 -6.87 23.69
C ARG A 372 -1.75 -6.66 24.21
N LYS A 373 -2.69 -6.53 23.30
CA LYS A 373 -4.11 -6.36 23.57
C LYS A 373 -4.86 -7.69 23.37
N PRO A 374 -5.98 -7.93 24.12
CA PRO A 374 -6.86 -9.05 23.80
C PRO A 374 -7.54 -8.83 22.44
N SER A 375 -7.75 -9.91 21.69
CA SER A 375 -8.41 -9.89 20.38
C SER A 375 -9.67 -10.74 20.37
N LYS A 376 -10.78 -10.18 19.85
CA LYS A 376 -12.01 -10.93 19.58
C LYS A 376 -11.92 -11.80 18.32
N ASN A 377 -11.00 -11.47 17.40
CA ASN A 377 -10.83 -12.15 16.13
C ASN A 377 -9.70 -13.20 16.16
N LEU A 378 -8.85 -13.21 17.19
CA LEU A 378 -7.78 -14.19 17.31
C LEU A 378 -8.27 -15.65 17.28
N PRO A 379 -9.43 -16.01 17.85
CA PRO A 379 -9.96 -17.38 17.73
C PRO A 379 -10.24 -17.83 16.29
N LEU A 380 -10.50 -16.90 15.35
CA LEU A 380 -10.69 -17.23 13.93
C LEU A 380 -9.37 -17.49 13.21
N LYS A 381 -8.37 -16.68 13.51
CA LYS A 381 -7.08 -16.67 12.85
C LYS A 381 -6.06 -17.58 13.53
N GLY A 382 -6.19 -17.79 14.85
CA GLY A 382 -5.18 -18.43 15.68
C GLY A 382 -4.06 -17.45 16.07
N ASN A 383 -3.24 -17.89 17.04
CA ASN A 383 -2.04 -17.17 17.47
C ASN A 383 -0.88 -17.53 16.53
N VAL A 384 -0.89 -17.00 15.33
CA VAL A 384 0.03 -17.36 14.25
C VAL A 384 0.59 -16.14 13.56
N PHE A 385 1.73 -16.31 12.89
CA PHE A 385 2.17 -15.41 11.83
C PHE A 385 1.75 -16.01 10.50
N ASP A 386 1.10 -15.22 9.66
CA ASP A 386 0.82 -15.57 8.29
C ASP A 386 1.83 -14.91 7.35
N PHE A 387 2.32 -15.67 6.38
CA PHE A 387 3.17 -15.18 5.30
C PHE A 387 2.36 -14.83 4.05
N ALA A 388 1.13 -15.27 4.00
CA ALA A 388 0.15 -14.91 3.00
C ALA A 388 -1.26 -15.00 3.57
N PRO A 389 -2.25 -14.28 3.01
CA PRO A 389 -3.61 -14.27 3.52
C PRO A 389 -4.23 -15.68 3.59
N GLY A 390 -4.78 -16.02 4.75
CA GLY A 390 -5.46 -17.30 4.96
C GLY A 390 -4.55 -18.51 5.18
N ARG A 391 -3.23 -18.33 5.24
CA ARG A 391 -2.27 -19.39 5.59
C ARG A 391 -1.89 -19.32 7.06
N VAL A 392 -1.67 -20.50 7.65
CA VAL A 392 -1.06 -20.67 8.96
C VAL A 392 0.37 -21.17 8.72
N ASP A 393 1.32 -20.26 8.70
CA ASP A 393 2.71 -20.61 8.40
C ASP A 393 3.53 -20.87 9.66
N PHE A 394 3.13 -20.24 10.78
CA PHE A 394 3.93 -20.31 11.98
C PHE A 394 3.10 -20.05 13.24
N GLU A 395 3.07 -21.01 14.17
CA GLU A 395 2.43 -20.84 15.47
C GLU A 395 3.30 -20.02 16.43
N VAL A 396 2.71 -19.02 17.05
CA VAL A 396 3.37 -18.14 18.03
C VAL A 396 2.96 -18.59 19.43
N PRO A 397 3.90 -18.79 20.36
CA PRO A 397 3.55 -19.07 21.75
C PRO A 397 2.63 -18.01 22.35
N GLU A 398 1.62 -18.46 23.14
CA GLU A 398 0.59 -17.56 23.67
C GLU A 398 1.14 -16.43 24.53
N ASP A 399 2.26 -16.66 25.22
CA ASP A 399 2.92 -15.70 26.09
C ASP A 399 4.02 -14.86 25.39
N CYS A 400 4.10 -14.93 24.06
CA CYS A 400 5.07 -14.21 23.25
C CYS A 400 4.70 -12.75 23.05
N GLY A 401 5.67 -11.85 23.22
CA GLY A 401 5.58 -10.44 22.85
C GLY A 401 6.46 -10.09 21.66
N LEU A 402 7.63 -10.75 21.54
CA LEU A 402 8.55 -10.65 20.41
C LEU A 402 9.12 -12.02 20.09
N TYR A 403 8.96 -12.47 18.86
CA TYR A 403 9.55 -13.71 18.37
C TYR A 403 10.67 -13.42 17.38
N ILE A 404 11.83 -14.04 17.58
CA ILE A 404 12.99 -13.95 16.71
C ILE A 404 13.41 -15.37 16.35
N GLY A 405 13.35 -15.72 15.07
CA GLY A 405 13.63 -17.08 14.60
C GLY A 405 14.41 -17.14 13.28
N GLY A 406 14.80 -18.38 12.91
CA GLY A 406 15.51 -18.65 11.67
C GLY A 406 16.94 -18.11 11.62
N GLY A 407 17.62 -18.00 12.76
CA GLY A 407 18.98 -17.47 12.85
C GLY A 407 19.10 -15.97 12.61
N ALA A 408 18.04 -15.21 12.76
CA ALA A 408 18.08 -13.76 12.59
C ALA A 408 19.00 -13.09 13.64
N ASP A 409 19.91 -12.23 13.16
CA ASP A 409 20.80 -11.42 14.00
C ASP A 409 20.12 -10.10 14.37
N VAL A 410 19.62 -10.05 15.62
CA VAL A 410 18.84 -8.92 16.14
C VAL A 410 19.43 -8.44 17.46
N LYS A 411 19.90 -7.20 17.46
CA LYS A 411 20.32 -6.51 18.68
C LYS A 411 19.12 -5.83 19.34
N LEU A 412 18.94 -6.07 20.63
CA LEU A 412 17.86 -5.52 21.44
C LEU A 412 18.43 -4.56 22.49
N GLU A 413 17.89 -3.34 22.56
CA GLU A 413 18.26 -2.34 23.53
C GLU A 413 17.02 -1.62 24.08
N ASN A 414 16.80 -1.66 25.38
CA ASN A 414 15.66 -1.02 26.04
C ASN A 414 14.30 -1.46 25.44
N ILE A 415 14.04 -2.76 25.43
CA ILE A 415 12.79 -3.35 24.94
C ILE A 415 11.88 -3.67 26.11
N ASN A 416 10.73 -3.02 26.18
CA ASN A 416 9.73 -3.25 27.20
C ASN A 416 8.53 -3.98 26.60
N THR A 417 8.46 -5.28 26.77
CA THR A 417 7.31 -6.11 26.38
C THR A 417 6.35 -6.38 27.55
N ARG A 418 6.54 -5.68 28.68
CA ARG A 418 5.77 -5.85 29.92
C ARG A 418 5.86 -7.29 30.42
N ALA A 419 4.73 -8.00 30.48
CA ALA A 419 4.69 -9.40 30.96
C ALA A 419 4.93 -10.44 29.84
N TRP A 420 5.03 -10.03 28.58
CA TRP A 420 5.20 -10.93 27.43
C TRP A 420 6.65 -11.30 27.19
N LYS A 421 6.90 -12.54 26.76
CA LYS A 421 8.26 -13.03 26.57
C LYS A 421 8.88 -12.57 25.27
N ILE A 422 10.21 -12.41 25.28
CA ILE A 422 11.05 -12.38 24.09
C ILE A 422 11.54 -13.80 23.84
N ILE A 423 11.23 -14.36 22.69
CA ILE A 423 11.57 -15.75 22.35
C ILE A 423 12.57 -15.74 21.19
N HIS A 424 13.68 -16.44 21.39
CA HIS A 424 14.68 -16.73 20.36
C HIS A 424 14.59 -18.21 20.00
N ALA A 425 14.42 -18.55 18.70
CA ALA A 425 14.21 -19.92 18.23
C ALA A 425 15.00 -20.23 16.95
#